data_e14c2b71339bd66745d07a40468e6442
#
_entry.id   e14c2b71339bd66745d07a40468e6442
#
_cell.length_a   1.000
_cell.length_b   1.000
_cell.length_c   1.000
_cell.angle_alpha   90.00
_cell.angle_beta   90.00
_cell.angle_gamma   90.00
#
_symmetry.space_group_name_H-M   'P 1'
#
loop_
_entity.id
_entity.type
_entity.pdbx_description
1 polymer ?
#
loop_
_entity_poly.entity_id
_entity_poly.type
_entity_poly.pdbx_seq_one_letter_code
_entity_poly.pdbx_strand_id
1 'polypeptide(L)' 'MKVGDLVELSVVEFNDAGQFLNVRHKGFVVDGAYDLGWVEILFLDGHRHIYDDSDPAWKGFFEVLNESG' A
#
# COMPACT_ATOMS: atom_id res chain seq x y z
N MET A 1 -8.92 -4.68 0.85
CA MET A 1 -7.72 -5.47 0.48
C MET A 1 -7.71 -6.79 1.21
N LYS A 2 -7.26 -7.83 0.55
CA LYS A 2 -7.12 -9.16 1.15
C LYS A 2 -5.81 -9.80 0.70
N VAL A 3 -5.37 -10.82 1.40
CA VAL A 3 -4.13 -11.54 1.07
C VAL A 3 -4.17 -12.03 -0.37
N GLY A 4 -3.10 -11.74 -1.11
CA GLY A 4 -2.96 -12.07 -2.53
C GLY A 4 -3.30 -10.92 -3.47
N ASP A 5 -3.93 -9.85 -2.99
CA ASP A 5 -4.24 -8.71 -3.84
C ASP A 5 -2.97 -7.97 -4.27
N LEU A 6 -2.92 -7.59 -5.55
CA LEU A 6 -1.92 -6.65 -6.05
C LEU A 6 -2.44 -5.24 -5.82
N VAL A 7 -1.66 -4.42 -5.14
CA VAL A 7 -2.05 -3.06 -4.78
C VAL A 7 -0.99 -2.05 -5.24
N GLU A 8 -1.42 -0.82 -5.39
CA GLU A 8 -0.54 0.31 -5.71
C GLU A 8 -0.75 1.43 -4.71
N LEU A 9 0.33 1.88 -4.11
CA LEU A 9 0.36 3.04 -3.23
C LEU A 9 0.84 4.24 -4.02
N SER A 10 0.04 5.30 -4.06
CA SER A 10 0.41 6.58 -4.67
C SER A 10 0.78 7.57 -3.58
N VAL A 11 2.00 8.07 -3.61
CA VAL A 11 2.51 9.04 -2.63
C VAL A 11 3.15 10.22 -3.35
N VAL A 12 3.19 11.36 -2.67
CA VAL A 12 3.92 12.53 -3.14
C VAL A 12 5.22 12.62 -2.37
N GLU A 13 6.33 12.66 -3.08
CA GLU A 13 7.66 12.79 -2.51
C GLU A 13 8.29 14.09 -2.99
N PHE A 14 9.23 14.63 -2.19
CA PHE A 14 10.05 15.77 -2.59
C PHE A 14 11.41 15.28 -3.05
N ASN A 15 11.90 15.82 -4.17
CA ASN A 15 13.29 15.60 -4.57
C ASN A 15 14.21 16.67 -3.97
N ASP A 16 15.53 16.57 -4.21
CA ASP A 16 16.51 17.50 -3.69
C ASP A 16 16.34 18.93 -4.21
N ALA A 17 15.67 19.09 -5.33
CA ALA A 17 15.35 20.39 -5.89
C ALA A 17 14.05 21.01 -5.33
N GLY A 18 13.41 20.33 -4.37
CA GLY A 18 12.15 20.79 -3.77
C GLY A 18 10.92 20.61 -4.65
N GLN A 19 11.03 19.80 -5.70
CA GLN A 19 9.90 19.49 -6.58
C GLN A 19 9.06 18.35 -6.03
N PHE A 20 7.75 18.42 -6.24
CA PHE A 20 6.83 17.34 -5.92
C PHE A 20 6.88 16.28 -7.01
N LEU A 21 7.02 15.03 -6.60
CA LEU A 21 6.97 13.88 -7.49
C LEU A 21 5.87 12.94 -7.05
N ASN A 22 5.03 12.54 -7.98
CA ASN A 22 4.07 11.47 -7.75
C ASN A 22 4.79 10.13 -7.95
N VAL A 23 4.92 9.38 -6.88
CA VAL A 23 5.60 8.08 -6.89
C VAL A 23 4.57 7.00 -6.61
N ARG A 24 4.62 5.92 -7.38
CA ARG A 24 3.73 4.78 -7.23
C ARG A 24 4.55 3.56 -6.85
N HIS A 25 4.13 2.91 -5.77
CA HIS A 25 4.77 1.70 -5.27
C HIS A 25 3.80 0.55 -5.35
N LYS A 26 4.17 -0.48 -6.11
CA LYS A 26 3.36 -1.70 -6.22
C LYS A 26 3.80 -2.71 -5.18
N GLY A 27 2.84 -3.46 -4.68
CA GLY A 27 3.09 -4.52 -3.72
C GLY A 27 1.96 -5.52 -3.67
N PHE A 28 2.18 -6.57 -2.87
CA PHE A 28 1.18 -7.60 -2.62
C PHE A 28 0.79 -7.59 -1.16
N VAL A 29 -0.50 -7.80 -0.90
CA VAL A 29 -0.96 -8.07 0.45
C VAL A 29 -0.53 -9.49 0.81
N VAL A 30 0.38 -9.62 1.78
CA VAL A 30 0.98 -10.91 2.14
C VAL A 30 0.45 -11.46 3.45
N ASP A 31 -0.14 -10.60 4.29
CA ASP A 31 -0.75 -10.99 5.56
C ASP A 31 -1.79 -9.96 5.96
N GLY A 32 -2.62 -10.34 6.89
CA GLY A 32 -3.64 -9.46 7.44
C GLY A 32 -4.93 -10.20 7.72
N ALA A 33 -5.72 -9.61 8.59
CA ALA A 33 -7.04 -10.11 8.90
C ALA A 33 -7.98 -8.93 9.05
N TYR A 34 -9.12 -9.00 8.40
CA TYR A 34 -10.14 -7.96 8.49
C TYR A 34 -10.60 -7.75 9.94
N ASP A 35 -10.71 -8.83 10.70
CA ASP A 35 -11.10 -8.80 12.11
C ASP A 35 -10.02 -8.21 13.03
N LEU A 36 -8.76 -8.20 12.60
CA LEU A 36 -7.66 -7.57 13.34
C LEU A 36 -7.45 -6.11 12.93
N GLY A 37 -8.01 -5.69 11.81
CA GLY A 37 -7.97 -4.32 11.35
C GLY A 37 -6.63 -3.87 10.77
N TRP A 38 -5.78 -4.80 10.34
CA TRP A 38 -4.50 -4.46 9.75
C TRP A 38 -4.17 -5.34 8.54
N VAL A 39 -3.32 -4.82 7.67
CA VAL A 39 -2.78 -5.55 6.51
C VAL A 39 -1.28 -5.33 6.41
N GLU A 40 -0.55 -6.35 5.98
CA GLU A 40 0.87 -6.26 5.68
C GLU A 40 1.07 -6.33 4.17
N ILE A 41 1.82 -5.39 3.64
CA ILE A 41 2.11 -5.28 2.22
C ILE A 41 3.60 -5.46 1.99
N LEU A 42 3.94 -6.39 1.09
CA LEU A 42 5.30 -6.57 0.59
C LEU A 42 5.41 -5.82 -0.73
N PHE A 43 6.15 -4.73 -0.73
CA PHE A 43 6.42 -3.96 -1.93
C PHE A 43 7.46 -4.65 -2.82
N LEU A 44 7.44 -4.34 -4.10
CA LEU A 44 8.33 -4.99 -5.09
C LEU A 44 9.81 -4.68 -4.84
N ASP A 45 10.12 -3.62 -4.10
CA ASP A 45 11.49 -3.29 -3.69
C ASP A 45 12.00 -4.11 -2.49
N GLY A 46 11.16 -4.98 -1.93
CA GLY A 46 11.49 -5.83 -0.80
C GLY A 46 11.08 -5.29 0.56
N HIS A 47 10.58 -4.06 0.65
CA HIS A 47 10.12 -3.48 1.91
C HIS A 47 8.76 -4.06 2.30
N ARG A 48 8.57 -4.26 3.60
CA ARG A 48 7.29 -4.68 4.18
C ARG A 48 6.78 -3.57 5.09
N HIS A 49 5.50 -3.27 4.96
CA HIS A 49 4.82 -2.31 5.82
C HIS A 49 3.50 -2.89 6.32
N ILE A 50 3.20 -2.59 7.57
CA ILE A 50 1.90 -2.92 8.17
C ILE A 50 1.09 -1.64 8.24
N TYR A 51 -0.13 -1.70 7.74
CA TYR A 51 -1.07 -0.59 7.73
C TYR A 51 -2.30 -0.93 8.54
N ASP A 52 -2.75 0.02 9.34
CA ASP A 52 -4.00 -0.10 10.08
C ASP A 52 -5.17 0.12 9.11
N ASP A 53 -6.01 -0.89 8.95
CA ASP A 53 -7.13 -0.84 8.03
C ASP A 53 -8.21 0.17 8.45
N SER A 54 -8.22 0.57 9.72
CA SER A 54 -9.15 1.58 10.23
C SER A 54 -8.64 3.00 10.03
N ASP A 55 -7.37 3.21 9.69
CA ASP A 55 -6.80 4.54 9.50
C ASP A 55 -7.18 5.08 8.11
N PRO A 56 -8.02 6.13 8.04
CA PRO A 56 -8.42 6.68 6.75
C PRO A 56 -7.30 7.42 6.02
N ALA A 57 -6.19 7.74 6.72
CA ALA A 57 -5.12 8.53 6.13
C ALA A 57 -4.43 7.82 4.97
N TRP A 58 -4.28 6.51 5.02
CA TRP A 58 -3.61 5.76 3.96
C TRP A 58 -4.58 5.09 2.97
N LYS A 59 -5.81 4.83 3.38
CA LYS A 59 -6.80 4.13 2.53
C LYS A 59 -7.02 4.83 1.19
N GLY A 60 -7.05 6.15 1.17
CA GLY A 60 -7.24 6.93 -0.04
C GLY A 60 -6.07 6.88 -1.02
N PHE A 61 -4.91 6.38 -0.58
CA PHE A 61 -3.71 6.31 -1.41
C PHE A 61 -3.47 4.94 -2.04
N PHE A 62 -4.22 3.92 -1.61
CA PHE A 62 -4.09 2.57 -2.14
C PHE A 62 -5.18 2.27 -3.17
N GLU A 63 -4.78 1.61 -4.24
CA GLU A 63 -5.68 1.06 -5.25
C GLU A 63 -5.42 -0.42 -5.40
N VAL A 64 -6.48 -1.22 -5.39
CA VAL A 64 -6.39 -2.64 -5.70
C VAL A 64 -6.38 -2.80 -7.20
N LEU A 65 -5.25 -3.27 -7.75
CA LEU A 65 -5.08 -3.43 -9.19
C LEU A 65 -5.61 -4.77 -9.71
N ASN A 66 -5.50 -5.81 -8.89
CA ASN A 66 -5.95 -7.15 -9.24
C ASN A 66 -6.38 -7.86 -7.98
N GLU A 67 -7.66 -8.18 -7.89
CA GLU A 67 -8.20 -8.90 -6.76
C GLU A 67 -7.94 -10.38 -6.88
N SER A 68 -7.41 -10.96 -5.81
CA SER A 68 -7.19 -12.39 -5.72
C SER A 68 -8.50 -13.10 -5.39
N GLY A 69 -8.88 -13.96 -6.25
CA GLY A 69 -9.96 -14.90 -6.01
C GLY A 69 -11.31 -14.39 -5.84
#